data_8f158c372303cf3711455c040d23a8f1
#
_entry.id   8f158c372303cf3711455c040d23a8f1
#
_cell.length_a   1.000
_cell.length_b   1.000
_cell.length_c   1.000
_cell.angle_alpha   90.00
_cell.angle_beta   90.00
_cell.angle_gamma   90.00
#
_symmetry.space_group_name_H-M   'P 1'
#
loop_
_entity.id
_entity.type
_entity.pdbx_description
1 polymer ?
#
loop_
_entity_poly.entity_id
_entity_poly.type
_entity_poly.pdbx_seq_one_letter_code
_entity_poly.pdbx_strand_id
1 'polypeptide(L)'
;MLTTFDKRLLNIIQTDLSFEKRPFAVLAEKLATEEAIVIERLRDLKDQGLIRRIGPFFDSTKLGYIGTLVALEVKEEYIPQVASAINSYYGVTHNYEREGTLNLWFTLLSPNLKKQNEILETVRNLDGVVRLLNLPATQKFKVSVQFSLT
;
A
#
# COMPACT_ATOMS: atom_id res chain seq x y z
N MET A 1 -1.36 3.59 23.43
CA MET A 1 0.13 3.51 23.43
C MET A 1 0.52 2.05 23.33
N LEU A 2 1.53 1.69 22.49
CA LEU A 2 1.98 0.30 22.33
C LEU A 2 2.68 -0.19 23.59
N THR A 3 2.31 -1.38 24.08
CA THR A 3 2.99 -2.06 25.18
C THR A 3 4.30 -2.71 24.68
N THR A 4 5.16 -3.14 25.61
CA THR A 4 6.37 -3.90 25.25
C THR A 4 6.02 -5.21 24.53
N PHE A 5 4.90 -5.85 24.91
CA PHE A 5 4.40 -7.03 24.22
C PHE A 5 4.01 -6.73 22.77
N ASP A 6 3.28 -5.63 22.52
CA ASP A 6 2.88 -5.21 21.19
C ASP A 6 4.09 -4.98 20.29
N LYS A 7 5.08 -4.28 20.79
CA LYS A 7 6.32 -4.00 20.04
C LYS A 7 7.02 -5.30 19.64
N ARG A 8 7.16 -6.25 20.56
CA ARG A 8 7.74 -7.57 20.28
C ARG A 8 6.92 -8.33 19.24
N LEU A 9 5.58 -8.39 19.40
CA LEU A 9 4.67 -9.05 18.48
C LEU A 9 4.77 -8.44 17.08
N LEU A 10 4.69 -7.11 16.96
CA LEU A 10 4.76 -6.39 15.70
C LEU A 10 6.13 -6.55 15.02
N ASN A 11 7.23 -6.54 15.78
CA ASN A 11 8.57 -6.79 15.24
C ASN A 11 8.71 -8.18 14.62
N ILE A 12 8.11 -9.21 15.23
CA ILE A 12 8.16 -10.58 14.69
C ILE A 12 7.31 -10.67 13.43
N ILE A 13 6.05 -10.24 13.45
CA ILE A 13 5.13 -10.43 12.32
C ILE A 13 5.51 -9.65 11.06
N GLN A 14 6.35 -8.62 11.18
CA GLN A 14 6.88 -7.88 10.01
C GLN A 14 7.82 -8.74 9.15
N THR A 15 8.48 -9.72 9.74
CA THR A 15 9.59 -10.45 9.09
C THR A 15 9.39 -11.95 9.03
N ASP A 16 8.67 -12.53 9.98
CA ASP A 16 8.62 -13.96 10.19
C ASP A 16 7.22 -14.42 10.66
N LEU A 17 6.28 -14.45 9.72
CA LEU A 17 5.01 -15.14 9.94
C LEU A 17 5.13 -16.58 9.42
N SER A 18 5.00 -17.57 10.31
CA SER A 18 5.05 -18.98 9.95
C SER A 18 3.95 -19.39 8.96
N PHE A 19 4.29 -20.27 8.01
CA PHE A 19 3.33 -20.89 7.08
C PHE A 19 2.74 -22.22 7.60
N GLU A 20 2.91 -22.51 8.88
CA GLU A 20 2.35 -23.71 9.50
C GLU A 20 0.83 -23.64 9.66
N LYS A 21 0.20 -24.78 9.99
CA LYS A 21 -1.27 -24.86 10.17
C LYS A 21 -1.78 -23.92 11.28
N ARG A 22 -0.94 -23.64 12.29
CA ARG A 22 -1.27 -22.77 13.44
C ARG A 22 -0.20 -21.69 13.60
N PRO A 23 -0.16 -20.70 12.70
CA PRO A 23 0.88 -19.67 12.70
C PRO A 23 0.89 -18.81 13.96
N PHE A 24 -0.27 -18.59 14.58
CA PHE A 24 -0.36 -17.83 15.81
C PHE A 24 0.08 -18.60 17.05
N ALA A 25 -0.01 -19.94 17.04
CA ALA A 25 0.58 -20.77 18.08
C ALA A 25 2.12 -20.66 18.06
N VAL A 26 2.73 -20.66 16.87
CA VAL A 26 4.19 -20.44 16.72
C VAL A 26 4.60 -19.06 17.23
N LEU A 27 3.80 -18.01 16.96
CA LEU A 27 4.03 -16.68 17.53
C LEU A 27 3.92 -16.66 19.05
N ALA A 28 2.95 -17.36 19.60
CA ALA A 28 2.72 -17.48 21.04
C ALA A 28 3.92 -18.12 21.74
N GLU A 29 4.48 -19.20 21.19
CA GLU A 29 5.71 -19.83 21.68
C GLU A 29 6.89 -18.86 21.70
N LYS A 30 7.12 -18.11 20.59
CA LYS A 30 8.19 -17.11 20.49
C LYS A 30 8.03 -15.95 21.50
N LEU A 31 6.80 -15.66 21.90
CA LEU A 31 6.44 -14.59 22.83
C LEU A 31 6.29 -15.08 24.28
N ALA A 32 6.40 -16.41 24.53
CA ALA A 32 6.16 -17.08 25.81
C ALA A 32 4.75 -16.73 26.37
N THR A 33 3.71 -16.93 25.56
CA THR A 33 2.31 -16.64 25.89
C THR A 33 1.37 -17.66 25.24
N GLU A 34 0.06 -17.48 25.41
CA GLU A 34 -0.97 -18.34 24.79
C GLU A 34 -1.40 -17.81 23.42
N GLU A 35 -1.77 -18.72 22.51
CA GLU A 35 -2.25 -18.38 21.17
C GLU A 35 -3.47 -17.45 21.21
N ALA A 36 -4.39 -17.68 22.15
CA ALA A 36 -5.58 -16.84 22.31
C ALA A 36 -5.24 -15.37 22.57
N ILE A 37 -4.22 -15.11 23.41
CA ILE A 37 -3.74 -13.77 23.74
C ILE A 37 -3.14 -13.09 22.50
N VAL A 38 -2.37 -13.85 21.69
CA VAL A 38 -1.79 -13.32 20.44
C VAL A 38 -2.90 -12.92 19.46
N ILE A 39 -3.91 -13.78 19.28
CA ILE A 39 -5.03 -13.53 18.36
C ILE A 39 -5.86 -12.31 18.81
N GLU A 40 -6.20 -12.25 20.09
CA GLU A 40 -6.92 -11.11 20.65
C GLU A 40 -6.16 -9.81 20.42
N ARG A 41 -4.87 -9.80 20.75
CA ARG A 41 -4.05 -8.61 20.61
C ARG A 41 -3.87 -8.16 19.17
N LEU A 42 -3.73 -9.09 18.22
CA LEU A 42 -3.68 -8.77 16.79
C LEU A 42 -4.98 -8.16 16.28
N ARG A 43 -6.15 -8.60 16.80
CA ARG A 43 -7.45 -7.99 16.50
C ARG A 43 -7.50 -6.56 17.00
N ASP A 44 -7.15 -6.33 18.26
CA ASP A 44 -7.12 -4.99 18.86
C ASP A 44 -6.24 -4.03 18.07
N LEU A 45 -5.02 -4.47 17.69
CA LEU A 45 -4.09 -3.65 16.91
C LEU A 45 -4.61 -3.36 15.50
N LYS A 46 -5.37 -4.28 14.93
CA LYS A 46 -6.05 -4.09 13.66
C LYS A 46 -7.21 -3.10 13.79
N ASP A 47 -8.04 -3.24 14.81
CA ASP A 47 -9.20 -2.36 15.06
C ASP A 47 -8.75 -0.93 15.38
N GLN A 48 -7.58 -0.77 16.02
CA GLN A 48 -6.92 0.52 16.22
C GLN A 48 -6.26 1.08 14.94
N GLY A 49 -6.29 0.36 13.80
CA GLY A 49 -5.70 0.79 12.55
C GLY A 49 -4.17 0.70 12.47
N LEU A 50 -3.51 0.15 13.50
CA LEU A 50 -2.06 -0.06 13.52
C LEU A 50 -1.63 -1.19 12.57
N ILE A 51 -2.43 -2.23 12.45
CA ILE A 51 -2.27 -3.30 11.48
C ILE A 51 -3.31 -3.10 10.39
N ARG A 52 -2.89 -2.78 9.17
CA ARG A 52 -3.80 -2.66 8.03
C ARG A 52 -4.24 -4.03 7.51
N ARG A 53 -3.29 -4.96 7.36
CA ARG A 53 -3.50 -6.30 6.83
C ARG A 53 -2.39 -7.24 7.28
N ILE A 54 -2.74 -8.48 7.55
CA ILE A 54 -1.80 -9.60 7.68
C ILE A 54 -1.98 -10.47 6.43
N GLY A 55 -0.92 -10.68 5.69
CA GLY A 55 -0.97 -11.48 4.45
C GLY A 55 0.25 -11.29 3.55
N PRO A 56 0.34 -12.06 2.48
CA PRO A 56 1.47 -12.01 1.57
C PRO A 56 1.57 -10.68 0.83
N PHE A 57 2.80 -10.31 0.52
CA PHE A 57 3.13 -9.18 -0.35
C PHE A 57 3.76 -9.74 -1.63
N PHE A 58 3.07 -9.60 -2.76
CA PHE A 58 3.53 -10.13 -4.03
C PHE A 58 4.44 -9.14 -4.75
N ASP A 59 5.48 -9.65 -5.42
CA ASP A 59 6.23 -8.87 -6.39
C ASP A 59 5.40 -8.75 -7.67
N SER A 60 4.79 -7.59 -7.88
CA SER A 60 3.94 -7.32 -9.05
C SER A 60 4.68 -7.48 -10.38
N THR A 61 5.98 -7.20 -10.42
CA THR A 61 6.80 -7.34 -11.63
C THR A 61 6.94 -8.81 -12.01
N LYS A 62 7.17 -9.70 -11.02
CA LYS A 62 7.23 -11.16 -11.24
C LYS A 62 5.88 -11.75 -11.63
N LEU A 63 4.78 -11.08 -11.30
CA LEU A 63 3.43 -11.43 -11.76
C LEU A 63 3.10 -10.85 -13.16
N GLY A 64 4.06 -10.20 -13.82
CA GLY A 64 3.89 -9.63 -15.15
C GLY A 64 3.23 -8.25 -15.18
N TYR A 65 3.00 -7.63 -14.02
CA TYR A 65 2.47 -6.27 -13.97
C TYR A 65 3.57 -5.24 -14.15
N ILE A 66 3.21 -4.14 -14.80
CA ILE A 66 4.05 -2.94 -14.92
C ILE A 66 3.48 -1.85 -14.02
N GLY A 67 4.37 -1.14 -13.34
CA GLY A 67 4.02 -0.07 -12.42
C GLY A 67 4.56 1.27 -12.85
N THR A 68 3.81 2.33 -12.59
CA THR A 68 4.26 3.71 -12.77
C THR A 68 3.77 4.61 -11.64
N LEU A 69 4.52 5.67 -11.38
CA LEU A 69 4.07 6.82 -10.60
C LEU A 69 3.52 7.86 -11.57
N VAL A 70 2.36 8.41 -11.25
CA VAL A 70 1.70 9.44 -12.05
C VAL A 70 1.53 10.69 -11.21
N ALA A 71 1.88 11.85 -11.77
CA ALA A 71 1.69 13.14 -11.17
C ALA A 71 0.76 13.99 -12.04
N LEU A 72 -0.22 14.61 -11.41
CA LEU A 72 -1.21 15.47 -12.06
C LEU A 72 -1.12 16.88 -11.54
N GLU A 73 -1.35 17.82 -12.44
CA GLU A 73 -1.80 19.16 -12.13
C GLU A 73 -3.32 19.19 -12.33
N VAL A 74 -4.05 19.39 -11.25
CA VAL A 74 -5.52 19.40 -11.24
C VAL A 74 -6.00 20.74 -10.67
N LYS A 75 -7.02 21.34 -11.26
CA LYS A 75 -7.68 22.50 -10.67
C LYS A 75 -8.26 22.13 -9.32
N GLU A 76 -8.06 22.98 -8.30
CA GLU A 76 -8.34 22.69 -6.90
C GLU A 76 -9.77 22.17 -6.66
N GLU A 77 -10.75 22.81 -7.29
CA GLU A 77 -12.18 22.44 -7.18
C GLU A 77 -12.52 21.05 -7.76
N TYR A 78 -11.64 20.49 -8.62
CA TYR A 78 -11.82 19.17 -9.25
C TYR A 78 -11.05 18.03 -8.56
N ILE A 79 -10.16 18.34 -7.60
CA ILE A 79 -9.32 17.31 -6.95
C ILE A 79 -10.15 16.15 -6.37
N PRO A 80 -11.24 16.37 -5.60
CA PRO A 80 -12.02 15.27 -5.05
C PRO A 80 -12.65 14.38 -6.13
N GLN A 81 -13.17 14.97 -7.20
CA GLN A 81 -13.79 14.25 -8.31
C GLN A 81 -12.76 13.43 -9.09
N VAL A 82 -11.62 14.02 -9.43
CA VAL A 82 -10.52 13.36 -10.15
C VAL A 82 -9.94 12.23 -9.30
N ALA A 83 -9.71 12.46 -7.99
CA ALA A 83 -9.23 11.45 -7.07
C ALA A 83 -10.21 10.26 -6.96
N SER A 84 -11.50 10.52 -6.90
CA SER A 84 -12.55 9.48 -6.89
C SER A 84 -12.54 8.66 -8.18
N ALA A 85 -12.44 9.30 -9.34
CA ALA A 85 -12.35 8.62 -10.63
C ALA A 85 -11.10 7.73 -10.72
N ILE A 86 -9.94 8.22 -10.26
CA ILE A 86 -8.69 7.46 -10.21
C ILE A 86 -8.84 6.25 -9.28
N ASN A 87 -9.46 6.41 -8.11
CA ASN A 87 -9.65 5.33 -7.14
C ASN A 87 -10.55 4.20 -7.65
N SER A 88 -11.33 4.39 -8.71
CA SER A 88 -12.14 3.34 -9.32
C SER A 88 -11.31 2.26 -10.06
N TYR A 89 -10.06 2.54 -10.38
CA TYR A 89 -9.18 1.57 -11.03
C TYR A 89 -8.52 0.63 -10.03
N TYR A 90 -8.70 -0.68 -10.15
CA TYR A 90 -8.11 -1.69 -9.27
C TYR A 90 -6.58 -1.62 -9.17
N GLY A 91 -5.92 -1.17 -10.23
CA GLY A 91 -4.46 -1.04 -10.28
C GLY A 91 -3.92 0.16 -9.52
N VAL A 92 -4.77 1.07 -9.06
CA VAL A 92 -4.36 2.22 -8.25
C VAL A 92 -4.18 1.75 -6.81
N THR A 93 -2.95 1.85 -6.30
CA THR A 93 -2.59 1.37 -4.96
C THR A 93 -2.44 2.50 -3.94
N HIS A 94 -2.08 3.68 -4.41
CA HIS A 94 -1.90 4.89 -3.61
C HIS A 94 -2.36 6.09 -4.42
N ASN A 95 -3.05 7.03 -3.77
CA ASN A 95 -3.51 8.26 -4.37
C ASN A 95 -3.46 9.36 -3.30
N TYR A 96 -2.64 10.38 -3.51
CA TYR A 96 -2.36 11.43 -2.54
C TYR A 96 -2.45 12.81 -3.17
N GLU A 97 -3.11 13.73 -2.47
CA GLU A 97 -2.95 15.15 -2.70
C GLU A 97 -1.63 15.65 -2.08
N ARG A 98 -0.99 16.59 -2.74
CA ARG A 98 0.26 17.22 -2.30
C ARG A 98 0.22 18.72 -2.59
N GLU A 99 0.95 19.49 -1.81
CA GLU A 99 1.20 20.89 -2.09
C GLU A 99 2.05 21.08 -3.36
N GLY A 100 1.78 22.12 -4.12
CA GLY A 100 2.50 22.49 -5.34
C GLY A 100 1.71 22.33 -6.62
N THR A 101 2.32 22.66 -7.76
CA THR A 101 1.67 22.62 -9.08
C THR A 101 1.20 21.22 -9.47
N LEU A 102 2.01 20.20 -9.19
CA LEU A 102 1.61 18.79 -9.34
C LEU A 102 0.99 18.32 -8.03
N ASN A 103 -0.30 18.52 -7.91
CA ASN A 103 -1.02 18.43 -6.64
C ASN A 103 -1.75 17.10 -6.40
N LEU A 104 -1.84 16.20 -7.38
CA LEU A 104 -2.42 14.87 -7.19
C LEU A 104 -1.47 13.78 -7.73
N TRP A 105 -1.14 12.80 -6.88
CA TRP A 105 -0.16 11.76 -7.17
C TRP A 105 -0.73 10.38 -6.91
N PHE A 106 -0.58 9.47 -7.87
CA PHE A 106 -1.02 8.09 -7.69
C PHE A 106 -0.05 7.07 -8.29
N THR A 107 -0.08 5.86 -7.76
CA THR A 107 0.64 4.72 -8.32
C THR A 107 -0.32 3.81 -9.04
N LEU A 108 0.02 3.43 -10.28
CA LEU A 108 -0.78 2.58 -11.14
C LEU A 108 -0.02 1.30 -11.48
N LEU A 109 -0.60 0.15 -11.16
CA LEU A 109 -0.19 -1.17 -11.64
C LEU A 109 -1.10 -1.59 -12.79
N SER A 110 -0.53 -2.08 -13.87
CA SER A 110 -1.26 -2.48 -15.07
C SER A 110 -0.75 -3.81 -15.61
N PRO A 111 -1.60 -4.66 -16.22
CA PRO A 111 -1.17 -5.94 -16.76
C PRO A 111 -0.27 -5.80 -18.01
N ASN A 112 -0.31 -4.66 -18.69
CA ASN A 112 0.49 -4.35 -19.86
C ASN A 112 0.48 -2.85 -20.16
N LEU A 113 1.39 -2.41 -21.06
CA LEU A 113 1.51 -1.00 -21.48
C LEU A 113 0.27 -0.48 -22.20
N LYS A 114 -0.42 -1.31 -22.98
CA LYS A 114 -1.64 -0.89 -23.65
C LYS A 114 -2.70 -0.45 -22.66
N LYS A 115 -2.96 -1.30 -21.64
CA LYS A 115 -3.95 -0.99 -20.59
C LYS A 115 -3.53 0.20 -19.75
N GLN A 116 -2.23 0.32 -19.46
CA GLN A 116 -1.69 1.50 -18.76
C GLN A 116 -2.00 2.78 -19.53
N ASN A 117 -1.67 2.81 -20.83
CA ASN A 117 -1.88 3.98 -21.67
C ASN A 117 -3.36 4.33 -21.82
N GLU A 118 -4.25 3.35 -21.95
CA GLU A 118 -5.71 3.57 -21.97
C GLU A 118 -6.19 4.29 -20.69
N ILE A 119 -5.74 3.84 -19.52
CA ILE A 119 -6.09 4.46 -18.25
C ILE A 119 -5.53 5.87 -18.17
N LEU A 120 -4.25 6.08 -18.52
CA LEU A 120 -3.62 7.39 -18.48
C LEU A 120 -4.29 8.39 -19.41
N GLU A 121 -4.69 7.98 -20.61
CA GLU A 121 -5.45 8.84 -21.53
C GLU A 121 -6.84 9.17 -20.97
N THR A 122 -7.53 8.21 -20.35
CA THR A 122 -8.82 8.49 -19.71
C THR A 122 -8.64 9.51 -18.58
N VAL A 123 -7.63 9.33 -17.72
CA VAL A 123 -7.35 10.26 -16.60
C VAL A 123 -6.95 11.63 -17.12
N ARG A 124 -6.15 11.71 -18.19
CA ARG A 124 -5.73 12.98 -18.81
C ARG A 124 -6.90 13.83 -19.28
N ASN A 125 -7.97 13.17 -19.74
CA ASN A 125 -9.18 13.81 -20.28
C ASN A 125 -10.27 14.06 -19.25
N LEU A 126 -10.01 13.82 -17.95
CA LEU A 126 -10.98 14.19 -16.90
C LEU A 126 -11.04 15.70 -16.75
N ASP A 127 -12.27 16.18 -16.46
CA ASP A 127 -12.49 17.59 -16.18
C ASP A 127 -11.60 18.07 -15.02
N GLY A 128 -10.99 19.22 -15.18
CA GLY A 128 -10.07 19.82 -14.19
C GLY A 128 -8.63 19.33 -14.26
N VAL A 129 -8.30 18.29 -15.02
CA VAL A 129 -6.90 17.86 -15.23
C VAL A 129 -6.25 18.82 -16.26
N VAL A 130 -5.19 19.49 -15.82
CA VAL A 130 -4.41 20.45 -16.66
C VAL A 130 -3.23 19.74 -17.30
N ARG A 131 -2.55 18.88 -16.55
CA ARG A 131 -1.36 18.14 -17.01
C ARG A 131 -1.23 16.80 -16.32
N LEU A 132 -0.73 15.80 -17.06
CA LEU A 132 -0.39 14.48 -16.54
C LEU A 132 1.06 14.15 -16.92
N LEU A 133 1.84 13.73 -15.93
CA LEU A 133 3.18 13.17 -16.09
C LEU A 133 3.16 11.69 -15.75
N ASN A 134 3.61 10.85 -16.68
CA ASN A 134 3.84 9.43 -16.44
C ASN A 134 5.33 9.22 -16.11
N LEU A 135 5.62 8.70 -14.93
CA LEU A 135 6.96 8.60 -14.34
C LEU A 135 7.30 7.12 -14.01
N PRO A 136 7.55 6.28 -15.04
CA PRO A 136 7.95 4.90 -14.82
C PRO A 136 9.32 4.85 -14.14
N ALA A 137 9.47 3.92 -13.17
CA ALA A 137 10.75 3.73 -12.52
C ALA A 137 11.76 3.10 -13.48
N THR A 138 12.91 3.73 -13.66
CA THR A 138 14.03 3.20 -14.45
C THR A 138 14.88 2.21 -13.65
N GLN A 139 14.96 2.40 -12.32
CA GLN A 139 15.68 1.53 -11.40
C GLN A 139 15.01 1.54 -10.02
N LYS A 140 14.93 0.36 -9.41
CA LYS A 140 14.44 0.19 -8.02
C LYS A 140 15.62 -0.03 -7.09
N PHE A 141 15.82 0.85 -6.12
CA PHE A 141 16.91 0.73 -5.14
C PHE A 141 16.45 0.02 -3.86
N LYS A 142 15.21 0.24 -3.43
CA LYS A 142 14.63 -0.37 -2.24
C LYS A 142 13.10 -0.39 -2.32
N VAL A 143 12.48 -1.52 -1.98
CA VAL A 143 11.00 -1.71 -2.00
C VAL A 143 10.51 -2.36 -0.69
N SER A 144 11.28 -2.32 0.38
CA SER A 144 10.89 -2.90 1.66
C SER A 144 10.82 -1.83 2.75
N VAL A 145 9.79 -1.91 3.59
CA VAL A 145 9.67 -1.10 4.80
C VAL A 145 9.63 -2.04 5.99
N GLN A 146 10.48 -1.78 6.98
CA GLN A 146 10.48 -2.44 8.28
C GLN A 146 10.62 -1.37 9.37
N PHE A 147 9.73 -1.39 10.34
CA PHE A 147 9.75 -0.48 11.48
C PHE A 147 10.53 -1.13 12.62
N SER A 148 11.48 -0.42 13.22
CA SER A 148 12.12 -0.82 14.47
C SER A 148 11.27 -0.27 15.63
N LEU A 149 10.55 -1.17 16.30
CA LEU A 149 9.74 -0.81 17.46
C LEU A 149 10.54 -1.10 18.74
N THR A 150 11.06 -0.05 19.35
CA THR A 150 11.81 -0.08 20.60
C THR A 150 10.97 0.37 21.79
#